data_d3fa0c6409696122ae5583e8541c2535
#
_entry.id   d3fa0c6409696122ae5583e8541c2535
#
_cell.length_a   1.000
_cell.length_b   1.000
_cell.length_c   1.000
_cell.angle_alpha   90.00
_cell.angle_beta   90.00
_cell.angle_gamma   90.00
#
_symmetry.space_group_name_H-M   'P 1'
#
loop_
_entity.id
_entity.type
_entity.pdbx_description
1 polymer ?
#
loop_
_entity_poly.entity_id
_entity_poly.type
_entity_poly.pdbx_seq_one_letter_code
_entity_poly.pdbx_strand_id
1 'polypeptide(L)'
;MKQIDEKTNVMRILDGKKIEYNHYNYIESGAISGMEVAEALNENPDMVFKTLVTVGKSGNHYVFLLPVNKELDLKKAAKSVGEKNVEMIKSKDLLPLTGYIHGGCSPIGMKKFFKTVIHETASKFDKILFSGGKIGYQVEVSLQDLSKAIKYDLADIVVE
;
A
#
# COMPACT_ATOMS: atom_id res chain seq x y z
N MET A 1 -20.78 13.00 -17.75
CA MET A 1 -19.43 13.16 -18.30
C MET A 1 -18.69 11.82 -18.24
N LYS A 2 -18.05 11.49 -19.32
CA LYS A 2 -17.32 10.23 -19.39
C LYS A 2 -16.05 10.32 -18.58
N GLN A 3 -15.87 9.37 -17.64
CA GLN A 3 -14.67 9.27 -16.84
C GLN A 3 -13.53 8.69 -17.70
N ILE A 4 -12.37 9.31 -17.63
CA ILE A 4 -11.20 8.83 -18.36
C ILE A 4 -10.34 8.01 -17.42
N ASP A 5 -10.12 6.75 -17.76
CA ASP A 5 -9.19 5.88 -17.08
C ASP A 5 -7.77 6.22 -17.51
N GLU A 6 -7.00 6.78 -16.59
CA GLU A 6 -5.57 7.03 -16.83
C GLU A 6 -4.75 5.83 -16.39
N LYS A 7 -3.69 5.54 -17.13
CA LYS A 7 -2.67 4.63 -16.63
C LYS A 7 -1.76 5.38 -15.67
N THR A 8 -1.71 4.91 -14.43
CA THR A 8 -0.78 5.45 -13.43
C THR A 8 0.61 4.86 -13.66
N ASN A 9 1.62 5.45 -13.00
CA ASN A 9 2.97 4.89 -13.04
C ASN A 9 3.02 3.46 -12.48
N VAL A 10 2.22 3.18 -11.44
CA VAL A 10 2.11 1.82 -10.87
C VAL A 10 1.64 0.83 -11.94
N MET A 11 0.60 1.18 -12.69
CA MET A 11 0.07 0.33 -13.75
C MET A 11 1.09 0.12 -14.88
N ARG A 12 1.84 1.17 -15.22
CA ARG A 12 2.91 1.05 -16.24
C ARG A 12 4.01 0.11 -15.78
N ILE A 13 4.37 0.16 -14.50
CA ILE A 13 5.37 -0.77 -13.93
C ILE A 13 4.86 -2.20 -13.99
N LEU A 14 3.60 -2.43 -13.61
CA LEU A 14 2.99 -3.76 -13.67
C LEU A 14 2.94 -4.28 -15.11
N ASP A 15 2.52 -3.44 -16.05
CA ASP A 15 2.50 -3.79 -17.48
C ASP A 15 3.90 -4.14 -17.99
N GLY A 16 4.89 -3.34 -17.64
CA GLY A 16 6.28 -3.55 -18.08
C GLY A 16 6.88 -4.84 -17.56
N LYS A 17 6.41 -5.32 -16.42
CA LYS A 17 6.84 -6.60 -15.84
C LYS A 17 5.94 -7.75 -16.24
N LYS A 18 4.95 -7.50 -17.08
CA LYS A 18 3.96 -8.50 -17.55
C LYS A 18 3.20 -9.15 -16.39
N ILE A 19 2.86 -8.36 -15.39
CA ILE A 19 2.09 -8.80 -14.22
C ILE A 19 0.61 -8.58 -14.50
N GLU A 20 -0.20 -9.61 -14.29
CA GLU A 20 -1.65 -9.48 -14.38
C GLU A 20 -2.18 -8.73 -13.17
N TYR A 21 -3.06 -7.80 -13.39
CA TYR A 21 -3.72 -7.04 -12.33
C TYR A 21 -5.08 -6.54 -12.79
N ASN A 22 -5.95 -6.31 -11.82
CA ASN A 22 -7.19 -5.55 -12.07
C ASN A 22 -6.96 -4.14 -11.55
N HIS A 23 -7.67 -3.18 -12.12
CA HIS A 23 -7.62 -1.80 -11.63
C HIS A 23 -9.03 -1.24 -11.49
N TYR A 24 -9.16 -0.32 -10.54
CA TYR A 24 -10.43 0.29 -10.21
C TYR A 24 -10.28 1.79 -10.11
N ASN A 25 -11.26 2.51 -10.61
CA ASN A 25 -11.31 3.96 -10.54
C ASN A 25 -12.52 4.35 -9.68
N TYR A 26 -12.28 5.06 -8.60
CA TYR A 26 -13.32 5.49 -7.67
C TYR A 26 -13.35 7.01 -7.50
N ILE A 27 -12.80 7.75 -8.46
CA ILE A 27 -12.67 9.23 -8.39
C ILE A 27 -14.01 9.89 -8.10
N GLU A 28 -15.08 9.47 -8.78
CA GLU A 28 -16.40 10.06 -8.64
C GLU A 28 -17.03 9.84 -7.25
N SER A 29 -16.57 8.84 -6.51
CA SER A 29 -17.10 8.58 -5.18
C SER A 29 -16.64 9.60 -4.13
N GLY A 30 -15.52 10.30 -4.39
CA GLY A 30 -14.90 11.21 -3.43
C GLY A 30 -14.24 10.49 -2.25
N ALA A 31 -14.16 9.16 -2.27
CA ALA A 31 -13.54 8.39 -1.21
C ALA A 31 -12.04 8.67 -1.12
N ILE A 32 -11.52 8.84 0.10
CA ILE A 32 -10.10 9.11 0.36
C ILE A 32 -9.52 8.11 1.35
N SER A 33 -10.20 7.88 2.49
CA SER A 33 -9.73 6.92 3.48
C SER A 33 -9.86 5.49 2.95
N GLY A 34 -9.01 4.59 3.46
CA GLY A 34 -9.04 3.18 3.04
C GLY A 34 -10.40 2.53 3.23
N MET A 35 -11.09 2.82 4.32
CA MET A 35 -12.43 2.27 4.57
C MET A 35 -13.45 2.82 3.57
N GLU A 36 -13.40 4.12 3.27
CA GLU A 36 -14.27 4.72 2.26
C GLU A 36 -14.02 4.12 0.88
N VAL A 37 -12.76 3.83 0.55
CA VAL A 37 -12.38 3.21 -0.72
C VAL A 37 -12.94 1.80 -0.81
N ALA A 38 -12.77 0.98 0.24
CA ALA A 38 -13.31 -0.38 0.26
C ALA A 38 -14.82 -0.37 0.08
N GLU A 39 -15.52 0.55 0.75
CA GLU A 39 -16.96 0.71 0.63
C GLU A 39 -17.37 1.14 -0.79
N ALA A 40 -16.67 2.14 -1.34
CA ALA A 40 -16.95 2.64 -2.69
C ALA A 40 -16.80 1.57 -3.75
N LEU A 41 -15.84 0.66 -3.59
CA LEU A 41 -15.58 -0.45 -4.51
C LEU A 41 -16.40 -1.70 -4.17
N ASN A 42 -17.16 -1.66 -3.08
CA ASN A 42 -17.91 -2.82 -2.59
C ASN A 42 -16.99 -4.03 -2.38
N GLU A 43 -15.81 -3.80 -1.82
CA GLU A 43 -14.81 -4.82 -1.56
C GLU A 43 -14.69 -5.12 -0.07
N ASN A 44 -14.29 -6.34 0.24
CA ASN A 44 -14.02 -6.75 1.61
C ASN A 44 -12.84 -5.93 2.17
N PRO A 45 -13.03 -5.12 3.24
CA PRO A 45 -11.95 -4.31 3.79
C PRO A 45 -10.75 -5.14 4.28
N ASP A 46 -10.94 -6.42 4.59
CA ASP A 46 -9.82 -7.30 4.99
C ASP A 46 -8.83 -7.53 3.86
N MET A 47 -9.24 -7.37 2.61
CA MET A 47 -8.36 -7.55 1.45
C MET A 47 -7.94 -6.24 0.79
N VAL A 48 -8.44 -5.11 1.28
CA VAL A 48 -8.01 -3.78 0.82
C VAL A 48 -6.94 -3.29 1.80
N PHE A 49 -5.74 -3.05 1.28
CA PHE A 49 -4.57 -2.72 2.09
C PHE A 49 -4.19 -1.25 1.94
N LYS A 50 -3.81 -0.63 3.03
CA LYS A 50 -3.24 0.72 3.05
C LYS A 50 -1.73 0.62 3.17
N THR A 51 -1.03 1.61 2.61
CA THR A 51 0.42 1.69 2.61
C THR A 51 0.87 2.80 3.54
N LEU A 52 1.60 2.44 4.58
CA LEU A 52 2.10 3.38 5.59
C LEU A 52 3.62 3.43 5.55
N VAL A 53 4.18 4.63 5.67
CA VAL A 53 5.61 4.86 5.67
C VAL A 53 6.05 5.29 7.05
N THR A 54 7.10 4.66 7.55
CA THR A 54 7.62 4.89 8.90
C THR A 54 9.09 5.20 8.87
N VAL A 55 9.61 5.71 9.98
CA VAL A 55 11.04 5.89 10.20
C VAL A 55 11.42 5.16 11.48
N GLY A 56 12.50 4.38 11.42
CA GLY A 56 13.04 3.70 12.58
C GLY A 56 13.97 4.59 13.38
N LYS A 57 14.31 4.15 14.58
CA LYS A 57 15.29 4.86 15.43
C LYS A 57 16.63 5.04 14.73
N SER A 58 16.99 4.11 13.86
CA SER A 58 18.21 4.18 13.04
C SER A 58 18.22 5.29 12.00
N GLY A 59 17.05 5.86 11.68
CA GLY A 59 16.87 6.80 10.57
C GLY A 59 16.45 6.13 9.27
N ASN A 60 16.44 4.80 9.22
CA ASN A 60 15.97 4.06 8.03
C ASN A 60 14.46 4.12 7.94
N HIS A 61 13.96 4.11 6.72
CA HIS A 61 12.52 4.13 6.45
C HIS A 61 12.02 2.74 6.08
N TYR A 62 10.78 2.47 6.46
CA TYR A 62 10.12 1.18 6.20
C TYR A 62 8.70 1.40 5.73
N VAL A 63 8.23 0.50 4.89
CA VAL A 63 6.87 0.53 4.33
C VAL A 63 6.09 -0.65 4.88
N PHE A 64 4.89 -0.37 5.39
CA PHE A 64 4.00 -1.41 5.92
C PHE A 64 2.67 -1.37 5.20
N LEU A 65 2.22 -2.54 4.75
CA LEU A 65 0.89 -2.72 4.16
C LEU A 65 0.04 -3.52 5.11
N LEU A 66 -1.14 -3.02 5.41
CA LEU A 66 -2.09 -3.71 6.32
C LEU A 66 -3.52 -3.41 5.89
N PRO A 67 -4.47 -4.29 6.30
CA PRO A 67 -5.87 -4.06 5.96
C PRO A 67 -6.37 -2.71 6.44
N VAL A 68 -7.20 -2.06 5.63
CA VAL A 68 -7.71 -0.70 5.90
C VAL A 68 -8.53 -0.60 7.19
N ASN A 69 -9.09 -1.72 7.66
CA ASN A 69 -9.86 -1.77 8.91
C ASN A 69 -9.02 -2.13 10.14
N LYS A 70 -7.69 -2.15 9.99
CA LYS A 70 -6.77 -2.46 11.09
C LYS A 70 -5.83 -1.28 11.33
N GLU A 71 -5.21 -1.27 12.52
CA GLU A 71 -4.21 -0.27 12.89
C GLU A 71 -2.83 -0.91 12.96
N LEU A 72 -1.82 -0.18 12.53
CA LEU A 72 -0.43 -0.62 12.64
C LEU A 72 -0.02 -0.65 14.11
N ASP A 73 0.45 -1.81 14.56
CA ASP A 73 1.07 -1.94 15.87
C ASP A 73 2.56 -1.56 15.72
N LEU A 74 2.93 -0.40 16.25
CA LEU A 74 4.29 0.12 16.08
C LEU A 74 5.36 -0.77 16.69
N LYS A 75 5.04 -1.49 17.76
CA LYS A 75 5.99 -2.43 18.39
C LYS A 75 6.21 -3.66 17.51
N LYS A 76 5.12 -4.24 17.00
CA LYS A 76 5.21 -5.37 16.07
C LYS A 76 5.92 -4.97 14.78
N ALA A 77 5.61 -3.78 14.28
CA ALA A 77 6.27 -3.24 13.08
C ALA A 77 7.78 -3.10 13.29
N ALA A 78 8.20 -2.49 14.39
CA ALA A 78 9.62 -2.36 14.72
C ALA A 78 10.31 -3.71 14.79
N LYS A 79 9.69 -4.66 15.47
CA LYS A 79 10.22 -6.02 15.60
C LYS A 79 10.40 -6.69 14.24
N SER A 80 9.44 -6.50 13.33
CA SER A 80 9.47 -7.13 12.00
C SER A 80 10.64 -6.66 11.14
N VAL A 81 11.20 -5.49 11.43
CA VAL A 81 12.31 -4.91 10.65
C VAL A 81 13.61 -4.78 11.47
N GLY A 82 13.63 -5.29 12.69
CA GLY A 82 14.84 -5.25 13.52
C GLY A 82 15.17 -3.89 14.11
N GLU A 83 14.17 -3.02 14.27
CA GLU A 83 14.33 -1.69 14.89
C GLU A 83 13.91 -1.72 16.35
N LYS A 84 14.47 -0.83 17.14
CA LYS A 84 14.04 -0.65 18.54
C LYS A 84 12.66 -0.02 18.61
N ASN A 85 12.41 0.95 17.71
CA ASN A 85 11.08 1.54 17.53
C ASN A 85 10.97 2.09 16.12
N VAL A 86 9.74 2.29 15.68
CA VAL A 86 9.39 2.99 14.46
C VAL A 86 8.28 3.98 14.77
N GLU A 87 8.24 5.06 13.99
CA GLU A 87 7.20 6.08 14.09
C GLU A 87 6.67 6.38 12.69
N MET A 88 5.43 6.82 12.61
CA MET A 88 4.91 7.32 11.34
C MET A 88 5.70 8.56 10.95
N ILE A 89 6.05 8.68 9.68
CA ILE A 89 6.68 9.91 9.19
C ILE A 89 5.65 11.05 9.20
N LYS A 90 6.14 12.29 9.19
CA LYS A 90 5.26 13.44 9.07
C LYS A 90 4.67 13.49 7.67
N SER A 91 3.41 13.91 7.57
CA SER A 91 2.71 14.01 6.30
C SER A 91 3.47 14.82 5.25
N LYS A 92 4.12 15.91 5.67
CA LYS A 92 4.93 16.78 4.79
C LYS A 92 6.15 16.08 4.19
N ASP A 93 6.61 14.99 4.81
CA ASP A 93 7.81 14.28 4.37
C ASP A 93 7.49 13.18 3.35
N LEU A 94 6.22 12.80 3.22
CA LEU A 94 5.81 11.68 2.37
C LEU A 94 6.14 11.92 0.90
N LEU A 95 5.75 13.07 0.36
CA LEU A 95 5.97 13.37 -1.06
C LEU A 95 7.46 13.44 -1.43
N PRO A 96 8.30 14.20 -0.70
CA PRO A 96 9.73 14.23 -1.06
C PRO A 96 10.42 12.88 -0.90
N LEU A 97 9.94 12.04 0.03
CA LEU A 97 10.54 10.74 0.29
C LEU A 97 10.12 9.68 -0.73
N THR A 98 8.85 9.63 -1.06
CA THR A 98 8.27 8.52 -1.87
C THR A 98 7.84 8.91 -3.27
N GLY A 99 7.52 10.18 -3.49
CA GLY A 99 6.90 10.65 -4.72
C GLY A 99 5.38 10.57 -4.69
N TYR A 100 4.81 10.11 -3.59
CA TYR A 100 3.36 9.97 -3.42
C TYR A 100 2.82 10.91 -2.34
N ILE A 101 1.52 11.19 -2.42
CA ILE A 101 0.81 11.98 -1.43
C ILE A 101 -0.09 11.07 -0.59
N HIS A 102 -0.52 11.57 0.56
CA HIS A 102 -1.45 10.84 1.42
C HIS A 102 -2.73 10.51 0.65
N GLY A 103 -3.17 9.26 0.76
CA GLY A 103 -4.34 8.77 0.02
C GLY A 103 -3.99 8.17 -1.35
N GLY A 104 -2.78 8.42 -1.85
CA GLY A 104 -2.32 7.87 -3.14
C GLY A 104 -0.99 7.14 -3.06
N CYS A 105 -0.55 6.78 -1.84
CA CYS A 105 0.73 6.12 -1.65
C CYS A 105 0.64 4.62 -1.96
N SER A 106 1.49 4.17 -2.88
CA SER A 106 1.58 2.76 -3.29
C SER A 106 2.95 2.18 -2.91
N PRO A 107 3.03 0.87 -2.62
CA PRO A 107 4.33 0.22 -2.39
C PRO A 107 5.15 0.10 -3.67
N ILE A 108 4.51 0.25 -4.83
CA ILE A 108 5.15 0.14 -6.14
C ILE A 108 5.50 1.53 -6.66
N GLY A 109 6.69 1.69 -7.22
CA GLY A 109 7.06 2.93 -7.90
C GLY A 109 7.52 4.07 -7.00
N MET A 110 7.86 3.81 -5.76
CA MET A 110 8.47 4.82 -4.89
C MET A 110 9.81 5.29 -5.46
N LYS A 111 10.20 6.53 -5.14
CA LYS A 111 11.48 7.13 -5.59
C LYS A 111 12.67 6.25 -5.26
N LYS A 112 12.64 5.57 -4.12
CA LYS A 112 13.62 4.55 -3.75
C LYS A 112 12.89 3.37 -3.15
N PHE A 113 13.53 2.21 -3.17
CA PHE A 113 13.00 1.05 -2.50
C PHE A 113 13.26 1.15 -0.99
N PHE A 114 12.23 0.92 -0.20
CA PHE A 114 12.31 0.78 1.24
C PHE A 114 11.89 -0.63 1.63
N LYS A 115 12.52 -1.16 2.68
CA LYS A 115 12.14 -2.49 3.18
C LYS A 115 10.64 -2.49 3.49
N THR A 116 9.93 -3.47 2.96
CA THR A 116 8.48 -3.53 2.97
C THR A 116 8.02 -4.79 3.70
N VAL A 117 7.05 -4.63 4.60
CA VAL A 117 6.41 -5.73 5.31
C VAL A 117 4.89 -5.64 5.07
N ILE A 118 4.30 -6.76 4.70
CA ILE A 118 2.86 -6.86 4.46
C ILE A 118 2.27 -7.71 5.59
N HIS A 119 1.17 -7.25 6.17
CA HIS A 119 0.50 -8.03 7.22
C HIS A 119 0.16 -9.44 6.72
N GLU A 120 0.46 -10.41 7.53
CA GLU A 120 0.44 -11.83 7.13
C GLU A 120 -0.92 -12.33 6.62
N THR A 121 -2.03 -11.70 7.00
CA THR A 121 -3.37 -12.11 6.53
C THR A 121 -3.53 -11.95 5.01
N ALA A 122 -2.65 -11.19 4.36
CA ALA A 122 -2.67 -11.07 2.90
C ALA A 122 -2.58 -12.43 2.21
N SER A 123 -1.88 -13.39 2.82
CA SER A 123 -1.70 -14.74 2.27
C SER A 123 -3.00 -15.55 2.25
N LYS A 124 -4.04 -15.10 2.94
CA LYS A 124 -5.35 -15.78 2.96
C LYS A 124 -6.21 -15.44 1.73
N PHE A 125 -5.80 -14.46 0.94
CA PHE A 125 -6.55 -14.01 -0.24
C PHE A 125 -5.79 -14.35 -1.52
N ASP A 126 -6.53 -14.66 -2.57
CA ASP A 126 -5.93 -14.87 -3.89
C ASP A 126 -5.30 -13.58 -4.41
N LYS A 127 -5.92 -12.45 -4.11
CA LYS A 127 -5.47 -11.12 -4.51
C LYS A 127 -5.75 -10.13 -3.40
N ILE A 128 -4.93 -9.08 -3.35
CA ILE A 128 -5.14 -7.94 -2.46
C ILE A 128 -5.24 -6.67 -3.29
N LEU A 129 -5.92 -5.67 -2.73
CA LEU A 129 -6.04 -4.34 -3.34
C LEU A 129 -5.19 -3.35 -2.56
N PHE A 130 -4.59 -2.40 -3.28
CA PHE A 130 -3.89 -1.27 -2.66
C PHE A 130 -3.85 -0.11 -3.65
N SER A 131 -3.34 1.04 -3.20
CA SER A 131 -3.33 2.24 -4.03
C SER A 131 -2.63 2.00 -5.37
N GLY A 132 -3.27 2.49 -6.42
CA GLY A 132 -2.69 2.51 -7.77
C GLY A 132 -1.71 3.65 -8.01
N GLY A 133 -1.32 4.39 -6.96
CA GLY A 133 -0.35 5.48 -7.05
C GLY A 133 -0.96 6.86 -7.23
N LYS A 134 -2.27 6.97 -7.17
CA LYS A 134 -3.02 8.21 -7.29
C LYS A 134 -4.31 8.10 -6.51
N ILE A 135 -4.75 9.19 -5.88
CA ILE A 135 -6.08 9.23 -5.28
C ILE A 135 -7.10 8.90 -6.37
N GLY A 136 -8.01 7.99 -6.10
CA GLY A 136 -9.03 7.59 -7.08
C GLY A 136 -8.73 6.27 -7.79
N TYR A 137 -7.56 5.68 -7.59
CA TYR A 137 -7.15 4.45 -8.27
C TYR A 137 -6.69 3.37 -7.29
N GLN A 138 -7.15 2.14 -7.52
CA GLN A 138 -6.68 0.95 -6.82
C GLN A 138 -6.22 -0.08 -7.85
N VAL A 139 -5.25 -0.90 -7.47
CA VAL A 139 -4.87 -2.08 -8.24
C VAL A 139 -5.08 -3.32 -7.38
N GLU A 140 -5.35 -4.43 -8.04
CA GLU A 140 -5.57 -5.73 -7.40
C GLU A 140 -4.62 -6.75 -8.00
N VAL A 141 -3.75 -7.31 -7.16
CA VAL A 141 -2.73 -8.26 -7.61
C VAL A 141 -2.61 -9.40 -6.60
N SER A 142 -2.13 -10.56 -7.07
CA SER A 142 -1.78 -11.66 -6.18
C SER A 142 -0.44 -11.35 -5.50
N LEU A 143 -0.23 -11.90 -4.30
CA LEU A 143 1.07 -11.76 -3.62
C LEU A 143 2.21 -12.33 -4.44
N GLN A 144 1.96 -13.44 -5.11
CA GLN A 144 2.95 -14.08 -5.96
C GLN A 144 3.42 -13.14 -7.07
N ASP A 145 2.48 -12.46 -7.72
CA ASP A 145 2.79 -11.51 -8.78
C ASP A 145 3.41 -10.23 -8.22
N LEU A 146 2.96 -9.78 -7.05
CA LEU A 146 3.55 -8.62 -6.39
C LEU A 146 5.03 -8.83 -6.10
N SER A 147 5.44 -10.05 -5.77
CA SER A 147 6.84 -10.39 -5.53
C SER A 147 7.75 -10.18 -6.75
N LYS A 148 7.17 -10.11 -7.94
CA LYS A 148 7.90 -9.78 -9.17
C LYS A 148 8.18 -8.29 -9.28
N ALA A 149 7.40 -7.46 -8.60
CA ALA A 149 7.54 -6.00 -8.65
C ALA A 149 8.34 -5.44 -7.47
N ILE A 150 8.16 -5.99 -6.28
CA ILE A 150 8.84 -5.54 -5.06
C ILE A 150 9.22 -6.73 -4.20
N LYS A 151 10.24 -6.55 -3.37
CA LYS A 151 10.54 -7.48 -2.30
C LYS A 151 9.70 -7.12 -1.08
N TYR A 152 9.20 -8.12 -0.37
CA TYR A 152 8.47 -7.91 0.86
C TYR A 152 8.58 -9.12 1.77
N ASP A 153 8.35 -8.90 3.06
CA ASP A 153 8.20 -9.95 4.05
C ASP A 153 6.77 -9.94 4.57
N LEU A 154 6.33 -11.07 5.11
CA LEU A 154 5.03 -11.18 5.76
C LEU A 154 5.25 -11.29 7.27
N ALA A 155 4.47 -10.57 8.05
CA ALA A 155 4.52 -10.63 9.50
C ALA A 155 3.21 -10.10 10.09
N ASP A 156 2.96 -10.43 11.35
CA ASP A 156 1.87 -9.82 12.11
C ASP A 156 2.31 -8.42 12.54
N ILE A 157 1.66 -7.41 12.02
CA ILE A 157 1.99 -6.00 12.27
C ILE A 157 0.81 -5.16 12.73
N VAL A 158 -0.31 -5.78 13.07
CA VAL A 158 -1.52 -5.04 13.43
C VAL A 158 -1.85 -5.19 14.91
N VAL A 159 -2.54 -4.19 15.44
CA VAL A 159 -3.08 -4.21 16.81
C VAL A 159 -4.17 -5.28 16.88
N GLU A 160 -4.14 -6.04 17.95
CA GLU A 160 -5.16 -7.06 18.20
C GLU A 160 -6.51 -6.48 18.60
#